data_516b1beab6e07f53c95250445f749092
#
_entry.id   516b1beab6e07f53c95250445f749092
#
_cell.length_a   1.000
_cell.length_b   1.000
_cell.length_c   1.000
_cell.angle_alpha   90.00
_cell.angle_beta   90.00
_cell.angle_gamma   90.00
#
_symmetry.space_group_name_H-M   'P 1'
#
loop_
_entity.id
_entity.type
_entity.pdbx_description
1 polymer ?
#
loop_
_entity_poly.entity_id
_entity_poly.type
_entity_poly.pdbx_seq_one_letter_code
_entity_poly.pdbx_strand_id
1 'polypeptide(L)'
;MNESGTLLQLIQENLDDFCDSRREDFSSISPDLVPVIDYTQSLLAGGKRFRALFCYWSWVGALSTAPVRQSEMERQASAAAMVGVSAALEMFHAAALVHDDLLDQSDTRRGAPAVHKRFEHLHSASGWAGSAERFGVAGSVLVGDLMLGWSSEIFGNALLAAPNTSIETSCRNEFSKMRVEVMAGQYLDVLEENSASTRSVDEAFGRANRVMLYKTAKYSIEAPLLIGAAFAGGEPGLLRGLSAFGIPLGMAFQLRDDILGVFGDPAVTGKPAGDDLREGKRTVLVALTLQGLTPSIGKIFEELLTSRELEPEQIAFMQQTITESGALAKTERMMEELADESLNALESLGIDSRAKENLKALALKVINREA
;
A
#
# COMPACT_ATOMS: atom_id res chain seq x y z
N MET A 1 18.09 15.55 13.34
CA MET A 1 17.01 14.75 12.72
C MET A 1 15.69 15.24 13.28
N ASN A 2 14.63 15.33 12.47
CA ASN A 2 13.29 15.55 13.00
C ASN A 2 12.74 14.22 13.54
N GLU A 3 11.69 14.27 14.36
CA GLU A 3 11.12 13.08 15.01
C GLU A 3 10.71 11.97 14.04
N SER A 4 10.10 12.33 12.90
CA SER A 4 9.77 11.36 11.86
C SER A 4 11.02 10.65 11.30
N GLY A 5 12.15 11.36 11.15
CA GLY A 5 13.40 10.77 10.71
C GLY A 5 13.98 9.79 11.72
N THR A 6 13.91 10.10 13.02
CA THR A 6 14.30 9.18 14.08
C THR A 6 13.40 7.96 14.13
N LEU A 7 12.08 8.15 13.98
CA LEU A 7 11.13 7.04 13.91
C LEU A 7 11.43 6.10 12.73
N LEU A 8 11.69 6.64 11.55
CA LEU A 8 12.02 5.83 10.37
C LEU A 8 13.28 4.98 10.58
N GLN A 9 14.28 5.54 11.27
CA GLN A 9 15.50 4.81 11.63
C GLN A 9 15.19 3.67 12.61
N LEU A 10 14.42 3.93 13.68
CA LEU A 10 14.04 2.89 14.65
C LEU A 10 13.21 1.77 14.03
N ILE A 11 12.33 2.10 13.09
CA ILE A 11 11.55 1.09 12.33
C ILE A 11 12.50 0.23 11.49
N GLN A 12 13.48 0.85 10.80
CA GLN A 12 14.45 0.10 10.01
C GLN A 12 15.28 -0.83 10.90
N GLU A 13 15.81 -0.33 12.01
CA GLU A 13 16.58 -1.12 12.98
C GLU A 13 15.76 -2.31 13.48
N ASN A 14 14.48 -2.09 13.85
CA ASN A 14 13.58 -3.17 14.30
C ASN A 14 13.37 -4.26 13.23
N LEU A 15 13.21 -3.86 11.96
CA LEU A 15 13.07 -4.78 10.84
C LEU A 15 14.37 -5.54 10.53
N ASP A 16 15.51 -4.86 10.62
CA ASP A 16 16.83 -5.46 10.39
C ASP A 16 17.15 -6.49 11.49
N ASP A 17 16.98 -6.14 12.76
CA ASP A 17 17.15 -7.05 13.91
C ASP A 17 16.26 -8.29 13.76
N PHE A 18 15.00 -8.10 13.33
CA PHE A 18 14.08 -9.21 13.08
C PHE A 18 14.59 -10.12 11.96
N CYS A 19 15.01 -9.54 10.84
CA CYS A 19 15.55 -10.31 9.70
C CYS A 19 16.84 -11.05 10.09
N ASP A 20 17.72 -10.45 10.87
CA ASP A 20 18.96 -11.07 11.31
C ASP A 20 18.69 -12.27 12.23
N SER A 21 17.72 -12.15 13.15
CA SER A 21 17.24 -13.29 13.98
C SER A 21 16.69 -14.42 13.09
N ARG A 22 15.88 -14.10 12.07
CA ARG A 22 15.34 -15.11 11.14
C ARG A 22 16.44 -15.73 10.26
N ARG A 23 17.49 -15.01 9.94
CA ARG A 23 18.65 -15.53 9.23
C ARG A 23 19.36 -16.60 10.02
N GLU A 24 19.52 -16.43 11.33
CA GLU A 24 20.09 -17.44 12.21
C GLU A 24 19.21 -18.70 12.24
N ASP A 25 17.90 -18.54 12.45
CA ASP A 25 16.94 -19.65 12.45
C ASP A 25 16.97 -20.43 11.13
N PHE A 26 16.93 -19.74 9.99
CA PHE A 26 16.89 -20.35 8.66
C PHE A 26 18.20 -21.02 8.31
N SER A 27 19.34 -20.41 8.63
CA SER A 27 20.66 -21.00 8.41
C SER A 27 20.84 -22.29 9.20
N SER A 28 20.19 -22.42 10.38
CA SER A 28 20.21 -23.65 11.17
C SER A 28 19.41 -24.80 10.53
N ILE A 29 18.41 -24.47 9.69
CA ILE A 29 17.64 -25.45 8.93
C ILE A 29 18.40 -25.88 7.66
N SER A 30 18.80 -24.89 6.83
CA SER A 30 19.63 -25.08 5.64
C SER A 30 20.21 -23.76 5.16
N PRO A 31 21.50 -23.73 4.75
CA PRO A 31 22.09 -22.55 4.08
C PRO A 31 21.35 -22.14 2.80
N ASP A 32 20.62 -23.07 2.16
CA ASP A 32 19.84 -22.80 0.94
C ASP A 32 18.66 -21.84 1.18
N LEU A 33 18.30 -21.57 2.43
CA LEU A 33 17.25 -20.62 2.81
C LEU A 33 17.73 -19.16 2.93
N VAL A 34 19.03 -18.89 2.87
CA VAL A 34 19.60 -17.54 2.96
C VAL A 34 19.02 -16.59 1.91
N PRO A 35 18.79 -16.97 0.64
CA PRO A 35 18.17 -16.08 -0.35
C PRO A 35 16.78 -15.59 0.04
N VAL A 36 16.00 -16.36 0.80
CA VAL A 36 14.66 -15.96 1.30
C VAL A 36 14.77 -14.73 2.20
N ILE A 37 15.75 -14.72 3.12
CA ILE A 37 15.98 -13.59 4.02
C ILE A 37 16.59 -12.39 3.28
N ASP A 38 17.56 -12.64 2.39
CA ASP A 38 18.21 -11.59 1.60
C ASP A 38 17.20 -10.81 0.75
N TYR A 39 16.27 -11.52 0.12
CA TYR A 39 15.23 -10.91 -0.70
C TYR A 39 14.22 -10.14 0.15
N THR A 40 13.81 -10.69 1.29
CA THR A 40 12.98 -10.01 2.28
C THR A 40 13.63 -8.71 2.76
N GLN A 41 14.87 -8.78 3.26
CA GLN A 41 15.60 -7.63 3.80
C GLN A 41 15.79 -6.53 2.76
N SER A 42 16.08 -6.91 1.50
CA SER A 42 16.21 -5.93 0.42
C SER A 42 14.91 -5.19 0.10
N LEU A 43 13.74 -5.83 0.22
CA LEU A 43 12.43 -5.19 0.06
C LEU A 43 12.10 -4.26 1.22
N LEU A 44 12.56 -4.59 2.42
CA LEU A 44 12.36 -3.77 3.62
C LEU A 44 13.34 -2.59 3.70
N ALA A 45 14.37 -2.54 2.86
CA ALA A 45 15.28 -1.42 2.79
C ALA A 45 14.62 -0.22 2.09
N GLY A 46 14.51 0.90 2.81
CA GLY A 46 14.00 2.16 2.25
C GLY A 46 12.47 2.23 2.12
N GLY A 47 12.01 3.15 1.28
CA GLY A 47 10.60 3.47 1.10
C GLY A 47 10.15 4.68 1.91
N LYS A 48 9.02 5.29 1.48
CA LYS A 48 8.46 6.50 2.10
C LYS A 48 7.78 6.22 3.45
N ARG A 49 7.49 4.94 3.75
CA ARG A 49 6.92 4.41 5.00
C ARG A 49 5.71 5.20 5.51
N PHE A 50 4.82 5.61 4.61
CA PHE A 50 3.63 6.39 4.96
C PHE A 50 2.73 5.68 5.97
N ARG A 51 2.57 4.34 5.86
CA ARG A 51 1.72 3.55 6.78
C ARG A 51 2.21 3.65 8.21
N ALA A 52 3.50 3.49 8.40
CA ALA A 52 4.15 3.63 9.70
C ALA A 52 4.00 5.05 10.27
N LEU A 53 4.20 6.07 9.42
CA LEU A 53 4.09 7.48 9.84
C LEU A 53 2.65 7.86 10.19
N PHE A 54 1.65 7.45 9.40
CA PHE A 54 0.24 7.69 9.73
C PHE A 54 -0.17 6.99 11.02
N CYS A 55 0.28 5.76 11.24
CA CYS A 55 0.03 5.01 12.47
C CYS A 55 0.62 5.73 13.69
N TYR A 56 1.88 6.11 13.61
CA TYR A 56 2.57 6.78 14.71
C TYR A 56 1.96 8.14 15.07
N TRP A 57 1.73 9.00 14.06
CA TRP A 57 1.19 10.33 14.32
C TRP A 57 -0.28 10.30 14.75
N SER A 58 -1.04 9.32 14.33
CA SER A 58 -2.38 9.07 14.86
C SER A 58 -2.35 8.65 16.32
N TRP A 59 -1.41 7.75 16.71
CA TRP A 59 -1.18 7.39 18.10
C TRP A 59 -0.81 8.60 18.96
N VAL A 60 0.16 9.42 18.54
CA VAL A 60 0.54 10.65 19.24
C VAL A 60 -0.67 11.58 19.42
N GLY A 61 -1.44 11.79 18.35
CA GLY A 61 -2.63 12.63 18.39
C GLY A 61 -3.69 12.13 19.36
N ALA A 62 -3.93 10.81 19.37
CA ALA A 62 -4.93 10.19 20.21
C ALA A 62 -4.55 10.17 21.70
N LEU A 63 -3.26 10.15 22.05
CA LEU A 63 -2.81 10.23 23.47
C LEU A 63 -3.31 11.47 24.18
N SER A 64 -3.52 12.58 23.48
CA SER A 64 -4.03 13.84 24.08
C SER A 64 -5.49 13.76 24.48
N THR A 65 -6.24 12.84 23.89
CA THR A 65 -7.69 12.66 24.10
C THR A 65 -8.01 11.37 24.87
N ALA A 66 -6.97 10.53 25.14
CA ALA A 66 -7.16 9.27 25.84
C ALA A 66 -7.69 9.46 27.27
N PRO A 67 -8.68 8.66 27.71
CA PRO A 67 -9.29 8.79 29.03
C PRO A 67 -8.32 8.39 30.16
N VAL A 68 -7.30 7.59 29.85
CA VAL A 68 -6.30 7.10 30.82
C VAL A 68 -4.98 7.80 30.61
N ARG A 69 -4.52 8.53 31.65
CA ARG A 69 -3.19 9.15 31.64
C ARG A 69 -2.14 8.09 31.94
N GLN A 70 -1.21 7.88 31.03
CA GLN A 70 -0.05 7.02 31.23
C GLN A 70 1.05 7.74 32.02
N SER A 71 1.73 7.01 32.90
CA SER A 71 2.98 7.44 33.53
C SER A 71 4.09 7.60 32.47
N GLU A 72 5.19 8.25 32.81
CA GLU A 72 6.31 8.43 31.89
C GLU A 72 6.90 7.09 31.42
N MET A 73 7.02 6.12 32.31
CA MET A 73 7.52 4.79 31.99
C MET A 73 6.57 4.03 31.04
N GLU A 74 5.26 4.12 31.26
CA GLU A 74 4.25 3.52 30.38
C GLU A 74 4.27 4.18 28.99
N ARG A 75 4.46 5.49 28.91
CA ARG A 75 4.60 6.21 27.62
C ARG A 75 5.83 5.76 26.85
N GLN A 76 6.96 5.58 27.51
CA GLN A 76 8.19 5.09 26.89
C GLN A 76 8.00 3.65 26.36
N ALA A 77 7.38 2.77 27.16
CA ALA A 77 7.05 1.41 26.73
C ALA A 77 6.09 1.40 25.54
N SER A 78 5.04 2.25 25.56
CA SER A 78 4.09 2.40 24.47
C SER A 78 4.74 2.95 23.20
N ALA A 79 5.71 3.88 23.32
CA ALA A 79 6.44 4.42 22.17
C ALA A 79 7.33 3.34 21.51
N ALA A 80 8.03 2.53 22.32
CA ALA A 80 8.80 1.40 21.80
C ALA A 80 7.90 0.36 21.11
N ALA A 81 6.74 0.04 21.71
CA ALA A 81 5.75 -0.85 21.10
C ALA A 81 5.20 -0.30 19.78
N MET A 82 4.99 1.02 19.68
CA MET A 82 4.51 1.67 18.46
C MET A 82 5.51 1.57 17.30
N VAL A 83 6.82 1.52 17.57
CA VAL A 83 7.84 1.19 16.57
C VAL A 83 7.60 -0.22 16.04
N GLY A 84 7.36 -1.21 16.92
CA GLY A 84 7.03 -2.58 16.50
C GLY A 84 5.71 -2.68 15.71
N VAL A 85 4.65 -1.99 16.15
CA VAL A 85 3.39 -1.90 15.39
C VAL A 85 3.63 -1.33 13.99
N SER A 86 4.42 -0.25 13.90
CA SER A 86 4.78 0.39 12.63
C SER A 86 5.63 -0.54 11.74
N ALA A 87 6.58 -1.27 12.32
CA ALA A 87 7.39 -2.27 11.62
C ALA A 87 6.53 -3.42 11.07
N ALA A 88 5.53 -3.88 11.84
CA ALA A 88 4.58 -4.90 11.40
C ALA A 88 3.78 -4.46 10.17
N LEU A 89 3.33 -3.19 10.12
CA LEU A 89 2.63 -2.63 8.95
C LEU A 89 3.53 -2.57 7.71
N GLU A 90 4.81 -2.24 7.88
CA GLU A 90 5.77 -2.22 6.76
C GLU A 90 6.15 -3.63 6.29
N MET A 91 6.28 -4.61 7.21
CA MET A 91 6.47 -6.02 6.86
C MET A 91 5.27 -6.56 6.08
N PHE A 92 4.05 -6.25 6.53
CA PHE A 92 2.82 -6.61 5.81
C PHE A 92 2.78 -5.97 4.42
N HIS A 93 3.16 -4.68 4.32
CA HIS A 93 3.21 -4.00 3.03
C HIS A 93 4.20 -4.65 2.07
N ALA A 94 5.38 -5.02 2.55
CA ALA A 94 6.37 -5.69 1.72
C ALA A 94 5.87 -7.07 1.24
N ALA A 95 5.17 -7.83 2.10
CA ALA A 95 4.49 -9.07 1.70
C ALA A 95 3.45 -8.84 0.59
N ALA A 96 2.61 -7.81 0.76
CA ALA A 96 1.60 -7.43 -0.25
C ALA A 96 2.26 -7.09 -1.59
N LEU A 97 3.40 -6.37 -1.59
CA LEU A 97 4.14 -6.05 -2.81
C LEU A 97 4.72 -7.30 -3.50
N VAL A 98 5.20 -8.29 -2.72
CA VAL A 98 5.69 -9.56 -3.29
C VAL A 98 4.60 -10.31 -4.03
N HIS A 99 3.39 -10.38 -3.45
CA HIS A 99 2.25 -11.03 -4.08
C HIS A 99 1.69 -10.21 -5.24
N ASP A 100 1.61 -8.88 -5.11
CA ASP A 100 1.15 -7.96 -6.15
C ASP A 100 2.02 -8.06 -7.41
N ASP A 101 3.36 -7.98 -7.27
CA ASP A 101 4.31 -8.15 -8.37
C ASP A 101 4.13 -9.47 -9.13
N LEU A 102 3.79 -10.54 -8.40
CA LEU A 102 3.54 -11.84 -9.01
C LEU A 102 2.20 -11.89 -9.75
N LEU A 103 1.15 -11.31 -9.17
CA LEU A 103 -0.19 -11.27 -9.74
C LEU A 103 -0.24 -10.39 -10.98
N ASP A 104 0.39 -9.20 -10.92
CA ASP A 104 0.46 -8.23 -12.01
C ASP A 104 1.54 -8.61 -13.05
N GLN A 105 2.35 -9.66 -12.80
CA GLN A 105 3.49 -10.07 -13.62
C GLN A 105 4.51 -8.93 -13.81
N SER A 106 4.71 -8.11 -12.78
CA SER A 106 5.65 -6.98 -12.80
C SER A 106 7.08 -7.49 -12.61
N ASP A 107 7.93 -7.32 -13.61
CA ASP A 107 9.32 -7.81 -13.58
C ASP A 107 10.22 -7.04 -12.61
N THR A 108 9.86 -5.81 -12.27
CA THR A 108 10.70 -4.90 -11.46
C THR A 108 9.92 -4.22 -10.34
N ARG A 109 10.61 -3.98 -9.21
CA ARG A 109 10.11 -3.20 -8.08
C ARG A 109 11.18 -2.26 -7.56
N ARG A 110 10.91 -0.95 -7.48
CA ARG A 110 11.86 0.08 -7.00
C ARG A 110 13.21 0.06 -7.74
N GLY A 111 13.18 -0.17 -9.05
CA GLY A 111 14.39 -0.21 -9.90
C GLY A 111 15.22 -1.50 -9.77
N ALA A 112 14.76 -2.50 -9.02
CA ALA A 112 15.39 -3.81 -8.89
C ALA A 112 14.45 -4.92 -9.42
N PRO A 113 14.95 -6.11 -9.78
CA PRO A 113 14.10 -7.23 -10.16
C PRO A 113 13.14 -7.62 -9.03
N ALA A 114 11.87 -7.89 -9.37
CA ALA A 114 10.87 -8.41 -8.45
C ALA A 114 11.30 -9.77 -7.86
N VAL A 115 10.73 -10.19 -6.73
CA VAL A 115 11.18 -11.39 -5.99
C VAL A 115 11.10 -12.64 -6.85
N HIS A 116 10.02 -12.83 -7.63
CA HIS A 116 9.89 -13.98 -8.53
C HIS A 116 10.99 -13.99 -9.60
N LYS A 117 11.41 -12.84 -10.14
CA LYS A 117 12.52 -12.75 -11.10
C LYS A 117 13.86 -13.02 -10.47
N ARG A 118 14.05 -12.67 -9.20
CA ARG A 118 15.28 -12.98 -8.46
C ARG A 118 15.42 -14.49 -8.25
N PHE A 119 14.35 -15.19 -7.89
CA PHE A 119 14.36 -16.66 -7.78
C PHE A 119 14.50 -17.35 -9.15
N GLU A 120 13.86 -16.83 -10.19
CA GLU A 120 14.03 -17.32 -11.57
C GLU A 120 15.51 -17.21 -12.00
N HIS A 121 16.14 -16.07 -11.72
CA HIS A 121 17.56 -15.87 -11.98
C HIS A 121 18.45 -16.83 -11.16
N LEU A 122 18.15 -17.00 -9.86
CA LEU A 122 18.87 -17.93 -8.98
C LEU A 122 18.82 -19.36 -9.54
N HIS A 123 17.65 -19.84 -9.96
CA HIS A 123 17.46 -21.15 -10.57
C HIS A 123 18.33 -21.31 -11.82
N SER A 124 18.27 -20.34 -12.72
CA SER A 124 19.00 -20.37 -13.99
C SER A 124 20.52 -20.30 -13.79
N ALA A 125 20.99 -19.45 -12.90
CA ALA A 125 22.40 -19.29 -12.57
C ALA A 125 22.99 -20.53 -11.87
N SER A 126 22.15 -21.26 -11.13
CA SER A 126 22.54 -22.52 -10.44
C SER A 126 22.50 -23.75 -11.36
N GLY A 127 22.00 -23.61 -12.59
CA GLY A 127 21.87 -24.72 -13.54
C GLY A 127 20.92 -25.83 -13.09
N TRP A 128 19.91 -25.50 -12.26
CA TRP A 128 18.95 -26.49 -11.75
C TRP A 128 18.02 -27.02 -12.83
N ALA A 129 17.50 -28.22 -12.66
CA ALA A 129 16.55 -28.83 -13.58
C ALA A 129 15.12 -28.25 -13.38
N GLY A 130 14.35 -28.22 -14.45
CA GLY A 130 12.95 -27.80 -14.43
C GLY A 130 12.76 -26.38 -14.94
N SER A 131 11.60 -25.78 -14.63
CA SER A 131 11.24 -24.42 -15.05
C SER A 131 11.71 -23.39 -14.02
N ALA A 132 12.57 -22.48 -14.45
CA ALA A 132 13.01 -21.34 -13.65
C ALA A 132 11.84 -20.43 -13.26
N GLU A 133 10.92 -20.19 -14.19
CA GLU A 133 9.70 -19.41 -13.95
C GLU A 133 8.84 -20.01 -12.83
N ARG A 134 8.57 -21.33 -12.86
CA ARG A 134 7.82 -22.00 -11.80
C ARG A 134 8.53 -21.94 -10.45
N PHE A 135 9.85 -22.01 -10.45
CA PHE A 135 10.63 -21.86 -9.23
C PHE A 135 10.52 -20.41 -8.70
N GLY A 136 10.56 -19.42 -9.59
CA GLY A 136 10.33 -18.02 -9.25
C GLY A 136 8.97 -17.78 -8.61
N VAL A 137 7.90 -18.30 -9.22
CA VAL A 137 6.53 -18.23 -8.69
C VAL A 137 6.45 -18.87 -7.29
N ALA A 138 6.96 -20.11 -7.14
CA ALA A 138 6.92 -20.84 -5.87
C ALA A 138 7.69 -20.11 -4.76
N GLY A 139 8.91 -19.61 -5.06
CA GLY A 139 9.72 -18.85 -4.11
C GLY A 139 9.03 -17.58 -3.66
N SER A 140 8.40 -16.84 -4.59
CA SER A 140 7.70 -15.60 -4.30
C SER A 140 6.48 -15.81 -3.40
N VAL A 141 5.65 -16.83 -3.70
CA VAL A 141 4.51 -17.19 -2.84
C VAL A 141 4.97 -17.49 -1.42
N LEU A 142 5.99 -18.32 -1.26
CA LEU A 142 6.50 -18.71 0.05
C LEU A 142 7.11 -17.52 0.83
N VAL A 143 7.85 -16.64 0.14
CA VAL A 143 8.38 -15.39 0.77
C VAL A 143 7.25 -14.50 1.23
N GLY A 144 6.26 -14.26 0.39
CA GLY A 144 5.09 -13.44 0.75
C GLY A 144 4.33 -14.01 1.95
N ASP A 145 4.08 -15.33 1.98
CA ASP A 145 3.40 -16.01 3.09
C ASP A 145 4.19 -15.91 4.39
N LEU A 146 5.52 -16.12 4.34
CA LEU A 146 6.40 -15.94 5.50
C LEU A 146 6.33 -14.52 6.04
N MET A 147 6.42 -13.51 5.16
CA MET A 147 6.34 -12.12 5.56
C MET A 147 4.98 -11.75 6.16
N LEU A 148 3.86 -12.32 5.67
CA LEU A 148 2.54 -12.18 6.30
C LEU A 148 2.52 -12.76 7.71
N GLY A 149 3.12 -13.95 7.90
CA GLY A 149 3.30 -14.57 9.21
C GLY A 149 4.15 -13.70 10.15
N TRP A 150 5.30 -13.25 9.68
CA TRP A 150 6.21 -12.37 10.42
C TRP A 150 5.61 -11.03 10.79
N SER A 151 4.83 -10.43 9.90
CA SER A 151 4.07 -9.23 10.22
C SER A 151 3.13 -9.45 11.41
N SER A 152 2.43 -10.58 11.44
CA SER A 152 1.53 -10.95 12.54
C SER A 152 2.28 -11.22 13.84
N GLU A 153 3.47 -11.81 13.76
CA GLU A 153 4.36 -12.05 14.91
C GLU A 153 4.87 -10.75 15.51
N ILE A 154 5.44 -9.85 14.67
CA ILE A 154 5.94 -8.53 15.11
C ILE A 154 4.80 -7.75 15.76
N PHE A 155 3.62 -7.72 15.12
CA PHE A 155 2.45 -7.04 15.66
C PHE A 155 2.01 -7.60 17.00
N GLY A 156 1.91 -8.93 17.11
CA GLY A 156 1.55 -9.63 18.34
C GLY A 156 2.51 -9.34 19.48
N ASN A 157 3.82 -9.36 19.21
CA ASN A 157 4.86 -9.05 20.18
C ASN A 157 4.78 -7.58 20.66
N ALA A 158 4.56 -6.64 19.74
CA ALA A 158 4.38 -5.23 20.08
C ALA A 158 3.17 -5.01 21.01
N LEU A 159 2.08 -5.75 20.79
CA LEU A 159 0.86 -5.64 21.61
C LEU A 159 1.00 -6.17 23.04
N LEU A 160 2.06 -6.91 23.37
CA LEU A 160 2.32 -7.31 24.77
C LEU A 160 2.54 -6.11 25.70
N ALA A 161 2.93 -4.96 25.14
CA ALA A 161 3.06 -3.70 25.87
C ALA A 161 1.79 -2.82 25.81
N ALA A 162 0.66 -3.35 25.30
CA ALA A 162 -0.61 -2.63 25.30
C ALA A 162 -1.06 -2.35 26.75
N PRO A 163 -1.59 -1.15 27.05
CA PRO A 163 -1.96 -0.76 28.42
C PRO A 163 -2.99 -1.68 29.10
N ASN A 164 -3.84 -2.32 28.31
CA ASN A 164 -4.85 -3.28 28.77
C ASN A 164 -5.38 -4.15 27.64
N THR A 165 -6.10 -5.23 28.00
CA THR A 165 -6.66 -6.20 27.08
C THR A 165 -7.71 -5.60 26.11
N SER A 166 -8.43 -4.55 26.51
CA SER A 166 -9.41 -3.88 25.62
C SER A 166 -8.70 -3.17 24.47
N ILE A 167 -7.60 -2.46 24.73
CA ILE A 167 -6.75 -1.81 23.74
C ILE A 167 -6.10 -2.86 22.82
N GLU A 168 -5.53 -3.92 23.40
CA GLU A 168 -4.98 -5.03 22.64
C GLU A 168 -6.00 -5.62 21.68
N THR A 169 -7.21 -5.92 22.16
CA THR A 169 -8.31 -6.47 21.36
C THR A 169 -8.71 -5.52 20.22
N SER A 170 -8.84 -4.22 20.52
CA SER A 170 -9.17 -3.21 19.52
C SER A 170 -8.11 -3.15 18.40
N CYS A 171 -6.83 -3.13 18.74
CA CYS A 171 -5.74 -3.13 17.76
C CYS A 171 -5.75 -4.42 16.91
N ARG A 172 -5.95 -5.59 17.52
CA ARG A 172 -6.04 -6.87 16.80
C ARG A 172 -7.20 -6.89 15.83
N ASN A 173 -8.35 -6.32 16.21
CA ASN A 173 -9.53 -6.23 15.35
C ASN A 173 -9.25 -5.34 14.14
N GLU A 174 -8.67 -4.15 14.32
CA GLU A 174 -8.34 -3.25 13.21
C GLU A 174 -7.29 -3.86 12.27
N PHE A 175 -6.24 -4.48 12.81
CA PHE A 175 -5.23 -5.17 11.99
C PHE A 175 -5.81 -6.37 11.24
N SER A 176 -6.69 -7.15 11.87
CA SER A 176 -7.37 -8.28 11.22
C SER A 176 -8.32 -7.80 10.11
N LYS A 177 -9.10 -6.75 10.37
CA LYS A 177 -9.99 -6.11 9.39
C LYS A 177 -9.19 -5.61 8.18
N MET A 178 -8.09 -4.89 8.42
CA MET A 178 -7.19 -4.41 7.36
C MET A 178 -6.76 -5.54 6.42
N ARG A 179 -6.31 -6.67 6.99
CA ARG A 179 -5.84 -7.82 6.20
C ARG A 179 -6.95 -8.42 5.34
N VAL A 180 -8.14 -8.57 5.88
CA VAL A 180 -9.30 -9.10 5.13
C VAL A 180 -9.71 -8.14 4.01
N GLU A 181 -9.80 -6.85 4.32
CA GLU A 181 -10.27 -5.84 3.36
C GLU A 181 -9.29 -5.65 2.20
N VAL A 182 -7.97 -5.62 2.44
CA VAL A 182 -6.99 -5.48 1.36
C VAL A 182 -6.92 -6.72 0.48
N MET A 183 -7.02 -7.94 1.04
CA MET A 183 -7.05 -9.17 0.26
C MET A 183 -8.32 -9.25 -0.60
N ALA A 184 -9.47 -8.83 -0.06
CA ALA A 184 -10.69 -8.71 -0.84
C ALA A 184 -10.55 -7.66 -1.95
N GLY A 185 -9.93 -6.51 -1.66
CA GLY A 185 -9.62 -5.46 -2.65
C GLY A 185 -8.72 -5.97 -3.77
N GLN A 186 -7.67 -6.71 -3.44
CA GLN A 186 -6.76 -7.33 -4.41
C GLN A 186 -7.47 -8.36 -5.28
N TYR A 187 -8.34 -9.19 -4.70
CA TYR A 187 -9.15 -10.13 -5.49
C TYR A 187 -10.08 -9.41 -6.46
N LEU A 188 -10.70 -8.32 -6.02
CA LEU A 188 -11.58 -7.51 -6.89
C LEU A 188 -10.81 -6.89 -8.04
N ASP A 189 -9.56 -6.48 -7.83
CA ASP A 189 -8.68 -5.93 -8.86
C ASP A 189 -8.38 -6.97 -9.93
N VAL A 190 -7.86 -8.12 -9.54
CA VAL A 190 -7.64 -9.27 -10.45
C VAL A 190 -8.93 -9.68 -11.18
N LEU A 191 -10.07 -9.64 -10.49
CA LEU A 191 -11.37 -9.95 -11.09
C LEU A 191 -11.75 -8.92 -12.17
N GLU A 192 -11.51 -7.63 -11.95
CA GLU A 192 -11.79 -6.58 -12.94
C GLU A 192 -10.91 -6.75 -14.19
N GLU A 193 -9.61 -7.00 -14.04
CA GLU A 193 -8.72 -7.24 -15.17
C GLU A 193 -9.23 -8.39 -16.07
N ASN A 194 -9.73 -9.46 -15.45
CA ASN A 194 -10.13 -10.66 -16.18
C ASN A 194 -11.58 -10.66 -16.66
N SER A 195 -12.48 -9.91 -16.04
CA SER A 195 -13.92 -9.97 -16.32
C SER A 195 -14.53 -8.72 -16.92
N ALA A 196 -13.79 -7.60 -16.99
CA ALA A 196 -14.34 -6.30 -17.41
C ALA A 196 -15.01 -6.35 -18.79
N SER A 197 -14.43 -7.06 -19.76
CA SER A 197 -14.98 -7.19 -21.13
C SER A 197 -16.36 -7.88 -21.18
N THR A 198 -16.75 -8.60 -20.14
CA THR A 198 -18.04 -9.31 -20.06
C THR A 198 -19.06 -8.59 -19.17
N ARG A 199 -18.70 -7.42 -18.64
CA ARG A 199 -19.50 -6.65 -17.69
C ARG A 199 -19.91 -5.30 -18.27
N SER A 200 -20.99 -4.71 -17.73
CA SER A 200 -21.46 -3.39 -18.13
C SER A 200 -20.41 -2.30 -17.90
N VAL A 201 -20.17 -1.47 -18.92
CA VAL A 201 -19.31 -0.28 -18.84
C VAL A 201 -19.92 0.77 -17.90
N ASP A 202 -21.26 0.86 -17.81
CA ASP A 202 -21.93 1.80 -16.91
C ASP A 202 -21.59 1.56 -15.43
N GLU A 203 -21.30 0.31 -15.07
CA GLU A 203 -20.92 -0.07 -13.70
C GLU A 203 -19.38 -0.03 -13.47
N ALA A 204 -18.57 0.17 -14.51
CA ALA A 204 -17.11 0.11 -14.42
C ALA A 204 -16.54 1.09 -13.38
N PHE A 205 -17.05 2.34 -13.36
CA PHE A 205 -16.65 3.33 -12.36
C PHE A 205 -16.93 2.85 -10.92
N GLY A 206 -18.11 2.30 -10.65
CA GLY A 206 -18.45 1.81 -9.32
C GLY A 206 -17.58 0.62 -8.88
N ARG A 207 -17.15 -0.22 -9.82
CA ARG A 207 -16.25 -1.35 -9.55
C ARG A 207 -14.83 -0.88 -9.30
N ALA A 208 -14.27 -0.01 -10.15
CA ALA A 208 -12.94 0.59 -9.97
C ALA A 208 -12.84 1.38 -8.65
N ASN A 209 -13.88 2.14 -8.31
CA ASN A 209 -13.96 2.87 -7.05
C ASN A 209 -13.94 1.93 -5.82
N ARG A 210 -14.54 0.74 -5.92
CA ARG A 210 -14.49 -0.28 -4.86
C ARG A 210 -13.09 -0.87 -4.71
N VAL A 211 -12.41 -1.17 -5.83
CA VAL A 211 -11.01 -1.62 -5.81
C VAL A 211 -10.15 -0.57 -5.12
N MET A 212 -10.23 0.68 -5.55
CA MET A 212 -9.48 1.81 -4.96
C MET A 212 -9.74 1.95 -3.47
N LEU A 213 -10.99 1.83 -3.02
CA LEU A 213 -11.36 1.92 -1.60
C LEU A 213 -10.69 0.81 -0.78
N TYR A 214 -10.83 -0.45 -1.19
CA TYR A 214 -10.42 -1.60 -0.38
C TYR A 214 -8.95 -1.99 -0.57
N LYS A 215 -8.43 -1.95 -1.80
CA LYS A 215 -7.02 -2.27 -2.09
C LYS A 215 -6.08 -1.18 -1.57
N THR A 216 -6.49 0.10 -1.62
CA THR A 216 -5.59 1.22 -1.33
C THR A 216 -6.02 2.09 -0.16
N ALA A 217 -7.18 2.74 -0.21
CA ALA A 217 -7.53 3.79 0.75
C ALA A 217 -7.62 3.27 2.18
N LYS A 218 -8.40 2.21 2.40
CA LYS A 218 -8.58 1.61 3.72
C LYS A 218 -7.29 0.99 4.24
N TYR A 219 -6.56 0.30 3.39
CA TYR A 219 -5.33 -0.38 3.75
C TYR A 219 -4.16 0.57 4.03
N SER A 220 -3.94 1.54 3.14
CA SER A 220 -2.72 2.34 3.17
C SER A 220 -2.79 3.54 4.11
N ILE A 221 -3.99 4.05 4.38
CA ILE A 221 -4.19 5.28 5.16
C ILE A 221 -5.13 5.04 6.35
N GLU A 222 -6.38 4.61 6.12
CA GLU A 222 -7.37 4.46 7.18
C GLU A 222 -6.91 3.50 8.29
N ALA A 223 -6.56 2.26 7.93
CA ALA A 223 -6.20 1.24 8.91
C ALA A 223 -4.97 1.60 9.77
N PRO A 224 -3.85 2.13 9.20
CA PRO A 224 -2.77 2.67 10.00
C PRO A 224 -3.20 3.74 11.02
N LEU A 225 -4.05 4.70 10.60
CA LEU A 225 -4.59 5.72 11.49
C LEU A 225 -5.42 5.09 12.63
N LEU A 226 -6.31 4.15 12.29
CA LEU A 226 -7.17 3.50 13.28
C LEU A 226 -6.37 2.63 14.26
N ILE A 227 -5.37 1.89 13.79
CA ILE A 227 -4.49 1.06 14.62
C ILE A 227 -3.71 1.95 15.62
N GLY A 228 -3.12 3.05 15.15
CA GLY A 228 -2.40 3.98 16.00
C GLY A 228 -3.30 4.59 17.07
N ALA A 229 -4.46 5.11 16.70
CA ALA A 229 -5.42 5.67 17.62
C ALA A 229 -5.98 4.63 18.62
N ALA A 230 -6.27 3.40 18.13
CA ALA A 230 -6.73 2.32 19.00
C ALA A 230 -5.68 1.95 20.06
N PHE A 231 -4.39 1.93 19.70
CA PHE A 231 -3.30 1.65 20.63
C PHE A 231 -3.17 2.73 21.73
N ALA A 232 -3.55 3.99 21.44
CA ALA A 232 -3.66 5.04 22.44
C ALA A 232 -4.92 4.95 23.29
N GLY A 233 -5.85 4.04 22.99
CA GLY A 233 -7.16 3.97 23.65
C GLY A 233 -8.16 4.99 23.11
N GLY A 234 -8.01 5.39 21.84
CA GLY A 234 -8.91 6.35 21.17
C GLY A 234 -10.37 5.92 21.19
N GLU A 235 -11.25 6.84 21.51
CA GLU A 235 -12.70 6.58 21.57
C GLU A 235 -13.32 6.43 20.16
N PRO A 236 -14.50 5.79 20.04
CA PRO A 236 -15.15 5.57 18.75
C PRO A 236 -15.41 6.85 17.95
N GLY A 237 -15.59 8.00 18.60
CA GLY A 237 -15.74 9.31 17.96
C GLY A 237 -14.49 9.74 17.21
N LEU A 238 -13.32 9.59 17.83
CA LEU A 238 -12.03 9.86 17.20
C LEU A 238 -11.75 8.92 16.04
N LEU A 239 -12.02 7.61 16.21
CA LEU A 239 -11.81 6.62 15.15
C LEU A 239 -12.66 6.96 13.91
N ARG A 240 -13.93 7.34 14.08
CA ARG A 240 -14.78 7.81 12.97
C ARG A 240 -14.21 9.06 12.29
N GLY A 241 -13.71 10.03 13.06
CA GLY A 241 -13.10 11.23 12.52
C GLY A 241 -11.82 10.95 11.74
N LEU A 242 -10.98 10.02 12.23
CA LEU A 242 -9.78 9.56 11.51
C LEU A 242 -10.12 8.78 10.23
N SER A 243 -11.22 8.02 10.24
CA SER A 243 -11.72 7.35 9.04
C SER A 243 -12.22 8.37 8.00
N ALA A 244 -12.92 9.43 8.44
CA ALA A 244 -13.35 10.53 7.58
C ALA A 244 -12.17 11.33 6.99
N PHE A 245 -11.04 11.40 7.68
CA PHE A 245 -9.79 11.94 7.14
C PHE A 245 -9.09 10.95 6.20
N GLY A 246 -8.96 9.69 6.60
CA GLY A 246 -8.09 8.71 5.95
C GLY A 246 -8.65 8.14 4.65
N ILE A 247 -9.96 7.91 4.55
CA ILE A 247 -10.57 7.33 3.34
C ILE A 247 -10.45 8.28 2.15
N PRO A 248 -10.90 9.56 2.22
CA PRO A 248 -10.75 10.47 1.09
C PRO A 248 -9.29 10.68 0.71
N LEU A 249 -8.37 10.78 1.69
CA LEU A 249 -6.94 10.90 1.42
C LEU A 249 -6.39 9.71 0.65
N GLY A 250 -6.76 8.50 1.05
CA GLY A 250 -6.30 7.28 0.40
C GLY A 250 -6.88 7.12 -1.02
N MET A 251 -8.10 7.60 -1.25
CA MET A 251 -8.70 7.64 -2.58
C MET A 251 -8.00 8.69 -3.47
N ALA A 252 -7.74 9.89 -2.96
CA ALA A 252 -6.97 10.91 -3.68
C ALA A 252 -5.56 10.42 -4.04
N PHE A 253 -4.91 9.71 -3.11
CA PHE A 253 -3.61 9.08 -3.34
C PHE A 253 -3.64 8.09 -4.51
N GLN A 254 -4.66 7.20 -4.57
CA GLN A 254 -4.76 6.23 -5.66
C GLN A 254 -5.09 6.90 -7.00
N LEU A 255 -5.98 7.90 -7.03
CA LEU A 255 -6.25 8.66 -8.25
C LEU A 255 -4.98 9.34 -8.79
N ARG A 256 -4.11 9.84 -7.89
CA ARG A 256 -2.80 10.37 -8.28
C ARG A 256 -1.89 9.29 -8.86
N ASP A 257 -1.85 8.12 -8.24
CA ASP A 257 -1.08 6.97 -8.76
C ASP A 257 -1.60 6.53 -10.13
N ASP A 258 -2.91 6.45 -10.34
CA ASP A 258 -3.54 6.10 -11.63
C ASP A 258 -3.17 7.11 -12.73
N ILE A 259 -3.13 8.40 -12.41
CA ILE A 259 -2.67 9.43 -13.36
C ILE A 259 -1.18 9.25 -13.67
N LEU A 260 -0.35 9.02 -12.65
CA LEU A 260 1.10 8.81 -12.83
C LEU A 260 1.41 7.51 -13.57
N GLY A 261 0.65 6.44 -13.37
CA GLY A 261 0.79 5.18 -14.10
C GLY A 261 0.56 5.30 -15.61
N VAL A 262 -0.23 6.32 -16.01
CA VAL A 262 -0.52 6.59 -17.43
C VAL A 262 0.38 7.71 -17.99
N PHE A 263 0.56 8.81 -17.27
CA PHE A 263 1.19 10.03 -17.77
C PHE A 263 2.51 10.40 -17.08
N GLY A 264 2.94 9.62 -16.08
CA GLY A 264 4.14 9.94 -15.30
C GLY A 264 5.42 9.91 -16.13
N ASP A 265 6.37 10.78 -15.79
CA ASP A 265 7.70 10.79 -16.39
C ASP A 265 8.50 9.58 -15.86
N PRO A 266 9.02 8.70 -16.75
CA PRO A 266 9.85 7.57 -16.34
C PRO A 266 11.07 7.94 -15.51
N ALA A 267 11.65 9.13 -15.72
CA ALA A 267 12.79 9.61 -14.95
C ALA A 267 12.42 9.89 -13.47
N VAL A 268 11.14 10.14 -13.20
CA VAL A 268 10.60 10.48 -11.88
C VAL A 268 9.94 9.25 -11.23
N THR A 269 9.12 8.52 -12.00
CA THR A 269 8.35 7.37 -11.50
C THR A 269 9.18 6.08 -11.37
N GLY A 270 10.29 5.98 -12.12
CA GLY A 270 11.10 4.76 -12.22
C GLY A 270 10.44 3.62 -12.99
N LYS A 271 9.26 3.87 -13.62
CA LYS A 271 8.51 2.96 -14.48
C LYS A 271 8.31 3.56 -15.87
N PRO A 272 8.14 2.73 -16.92
CA PRO A 272 7.80 3.25 -18.25
C PRO A 272 6.49 4.05 -18.23
N ALA A 273 6.41 5.13 -19.01
CA ALA A 273 5.14 5.85 -19.17
C ALA A 273 4.06 4.91 -19.76
N GLY A 274 2.85 4.94 -19.19
CA GLY A 274 1.75 4.08 -19.62
C GLY A 274 1.87 2.63 -19.14
N ASP A 275 2.59 2.38 -18.04
CA ASP A 275 2.74 1.04 -17.46
C ASP A 275 1.38 0.42 -17.09
N ASP A 276 0.50 1.20 -16.47
CA ASP A 276 -0.86 0.76 -16.13
C ASP A 276 -1.70 0.38 -17.36
N LEU A 277 -1.44 1.01 -18.52
CA LEU A 277 -2.10 0.65 -19.78
C LEU A 277 -1.56 -0.68 -20.32
N ARG A 278 -0.25 -0.94 -20.20
CA ARG A 278 0.37 -2.23 -20.58
C ARG A 278 -0.09 -3.37 -19.68
N GLU A 279 -0.24 -3.11 -18.39
CA GLU A 279 -0.75 -4.07 -17.40
C GLU A 279 -2.27 -4.30 -17.59
N GLY A 280 -2.98 -3.45 -18.38
CA GLY A 280 -4.42 -3.57 -18.64
C GLY A 280 -5.27 -3.19 -17.44
N LYS A 281 -4.75 -2.36 -16.51
CA LYS A 281 -5.42 -1.97 -15.27
C LYS A 281 -6.75 -1.27 -15.51
N ARG A 282 -7.75 -1.65 -14.75
CA ARG A 282 -9.12 -1.15 -14.81
C ARG A 282 -9.37 -0.05 -13.78
N THR A 283 -8.55 1.01 -13.83
CA THR A 283 -8.59 2.13 -12.90
C THR A 283 -9.83 3.01 -13.06
N VAL A 284 -10.03 3.93 -12.10
CA VAL A 284 -11.07 4.97 -12.20
C VAL A 284 -10.88 5.83 -13.45
N LEU A 285 -9.64 6.17 -13.80
CA LEU A 285 -9.30 6.94 -14.99
C LEU A 285 -9.74 6.21 -16.28
N VAL A 286 -9.46 4.90 -16.38
CA VAL A 286 -9.87 4.05 -17.50
C VAL A 286 -11.41 3.93 -17.57
N ALA A 287 -12.06 3.72 -16.43
CA ALA A 287 -13.52 3.60 -16.38
C ALA A 287 -14.23 4.89 -16.85
N LEU A 288 -13.75 6.06 -16.42
CA LEU A 288 -14.26 7.35 -16.87
C LEU A 288 -14.02 7.59 -18.36
N THR A 289 -12.86 7.13 -18.87
CA THR A 289 -12.55 7.20 -20.31
C THR A 289 -13.58 6.42 -21.11
N LEU A 290 -13.78 5.14 -20.79
CA LEU A 290 -14.71 4.27 -21.50
C LEU A 290 -16.15 4.82 -21.49
N GLN A 291 -16.59 5.40 -20.37
CA GLN A 291 -17.92 6.04 -20.28
C GLN A 291 -18.06 7.28 -21.17
N GLY A 292 -16.96 7.98 -21.47
CA GLY A 292 -16.95 9.17 -22.33
C GLY A 292 -16.81 8.88 -23.83
N LEU A 293 -16.48 7.65 -24.22
CA LEU A 293 -16.20 7.29 -25.62
C LEU A 293 -17.45 6.87 -26.38
N THR A 294 -17.42 7.10 -27.70
CA THR A 294 -18.38 6.47 -28.61
C THR A 294 -18.13 4.95 -28.66
N PRO A 295 -19.16 4.13 -28.97
CA PRO A 295 -19.02 2.67 -29.00
C PRO A 295 -17.86 2.17 -29.87
N SER A 296 -17.61 2.84 -31.00
CA SER A 296 -16.55 2.44 -31.95
C SER A 296 -15.16 2.68 -31.38
N ILE A 297 -14.93 3.84 -30.77
CA ILE A 297 -13.63 4.18 -30.16
C ILE A 297 -13.46 3.37 -28.87
N GLY A 298 -14.51 3.21 -28.08
CA GLY A 298 -14.50 2.40 -26.86
C GLY A 298 -14.07 0.95 -27.15
N LYS A 299 -14.54 0.36 -28.24
CA LYS A 299 -14.15 -0.98 -28.65
C LYS A 299 -12.64 -1.07 -28.97
N ILE A 300 -12.10 -0.10 -29.73
CA ILE A 300 -10.66 -0.06 -30.03
C ILE A 300 -9.84 0.10 -28.75
N PHE A 301 -10.27 1.00 -27.86
CA PHE A 301 -9.59 1.23 -26.59
C PHE A 301 -9.58 -0.03 -25.71
N GLU A 302 -10.69 -0.76 -25.64
CA GLU A 302 -10.81 -2.03 -24.93
C GLU A 302 -9.91 -3.13 -25.54
N GLU A 303 -9.85 -3.23 -26.86
CA GLU A 303 -8.97 -4.18 -27.54
C GLU A 303 -7.49 -3.90 -27.24
N LEU A 304 -7.09 -2.63 -27.21
CA LEU A 304 -5.74 -2.23 -26.82
C LEU A 304 -5.47 -2.55 -25.33
N LEU A 305 -6.39 -2.23 -24.45
CA LEU A 305 -6.23 -2.45 -23.00
C LEU A 305 -6.12 -3.94 -22.63
N THR A 306 -6.61 -4.84 -23.46
CA THR A 306 -6.47 -6.30 -23.29
C THR A 306 -5.21 -6.87 -23.95
N SER A 307 -4.48 -6.05 -24.73
CA SER A 307 -3.23 -6.46 -25.37
C SER A 307 -2.06 -6.29 -24.39
N ARG A 308 -1.26 -7.34 -24.23
CA ARG A 308 -0.06 -7.29 -23.37
C ARG A 308 1.18 -6.72 -24.07
N GLU A 309 1.13 -6.61 -25.39
CA GLU A 309 2.20 -6.08 -26.22
C GLU A 309 1.71 -4.80 -26.89
N LEU A 310 1.87 -3.67 -26.20
CA LEU A 310 1.51 -2.35 -26.72
C LEU A 310 2.75 -1.63 -27.25
N GLU A 311 2.67 -1.22 -28.51
CA GLU A 311 3.67 -0.35 -29.12
C GLU A 311 3.58 1.09 -28.59
N PRO A 312 4.67 1.86 -28.62
CA PRO A 312 4.68 3.25 -28.12
C PRO A 312 3.59 4.14 -28.72
N GLU A 313 3.28 3.95 -30.01
CA GLU A 313 2.25 4.70 -30.74
C GLU A 313 0.84 4.36 -30.24
N GLN A 314 0.60 3.12 -29.84
CA GLN A 314 -0.67 2.68 -29.27
C GLN A 314 -0.88 3.28 -27.88
N ILE A 315 0.17 3.34 -27.05
CA ILE A 315 0.13 4.00 -25.75
C ILE A 315 -0.14 5.49 -25.92
N ALA A 316 0.55 6.16 -26.84
CA ALA A 316 0.31 7.57 -27.14
C ALA A 316 -1.15 7.82 -27.59
N PHE A 317 -1.69 6.95 -28.43
CA PHE A 317 -3.10 6.99 -28.82
C PHE A 317 -4.04 6.86 -27.63
N MET A 318 -3.77 5.92 -26.70
CA MET A 318 -4.60 5.73 -25.51
C MET A 318 -4.51 6.94 -24.58
N GLN A 319 -3.32 7.49 -24.35
CA GLN A 319 -3.12 8.71 -23.55
C GLN A 319 -3.87 9.91 -24.14
N GLN A 320 -3.79 10.09 -25.44
CA GLN A 320 -4.55 11.15 -26.13
C GLN A 320 -6.06 10.93 -26.00
N THR A 321 -6.54 9.70 -26.17
CA THR A 321 -7.95 9.34 -26.02
C THR A 321 -8.46 9.63 -24.60
N ILE A 322 -7.69 9.30 -23.57
CA ILE A 322 -8.01 9.61 -22.16
C ILE A 322 -8.14 11.13 -21.97
N THR A 323 -7.22 11.89 -22.51
CA THR A 323 -7.23 13.36 -22.41
C THR A 323 -8.43 13.96 -23.15
N GLU A 324 -8.67 13.59 -24.40
CA GLU A 324 -9.75 14.10 -25.25
C GLU A 324 -11.15 13.71 -24.77
N SER A 325 -11.29 12.56 -24.08
CA SER A 325 -12.56 12.15 -23.44
C SER A 325 -12.94 13.03 -22.25
N GLY A 326 -12.00 13.83 -21.72
CA GLY A 326 -12.16 14.63 -20.50
C GLY A 326 -12.03 13.83 -19.21
N ALA A 327 -11.68 12.54 -19.27
CA ALA A 327 -11.52 11.67 -18.10
C ALA A 327 -10.39 12.15 -17.20
N LEU A 328 -9.24 12.55 -17.77
CA LEU A 328 -8.13 13.09 -16.99
C LEU A 328 -8.56 14.28 -16.15
N ALA A 329 -9.15 15.32 -16.76
CA ALA A 329 -9.61 16.50 -16.04
C ALA A 329 -10.70 16.20 -15.00
N LYS A 330 -11.52 15.18 -15.22
CA LYS A 330 -12.52 14.73 -14.24
C LYS A 330 -11.85 14.02 -13.06
N THR A 331 -10.85 13.18 -13.30
CA THR A 331 -10.09 12.48 -12.27
C THR A 331 -9.31 13.48 -11.40
N GLU A 332 -8.68 14.49 -12.00
CA GLU A 332 -7.97 15.55 -11.28
C GLU A 332 -8.91 16.32 -10.35
N ARG A 333 -10.11 16.73 -10.82
CA ARG A 333 -11.10 17.40 -9.96
C ARG A 333 -11.56 16.50 -8.80
N MET A 334 -11.84 15.22 -9.07
CA MET A 334 -12.20 14.27 -8.01
C MET A 334 -11.09 14.13 -6.96
N MET A 335 -9.84 14.12 -7.39
CA MET A 335 -8.68 14.07 -6.50
C MET A 335 -8.61 15.32 -5.62
N GLU A 336 -8.80 16.52 -6.19
CA GLU A 336 -8.82 17.79 -5.44
C GLU A 336 -9.97 17.84 -4.43
N GLU A 337 -11.18 17.45 -4.82
CA GLU A 337 -12.35 17.39 -3.94
C GLU A 337 -12.13 16.45 -2.75
N LEU A 338 -11.57 15.25 -2.99
CA LEU A 338 -11.24 14.28 -1.94
C LEU A 338 -10.12 14.78 -1.03
N ALA A 339 -9.13 15.47 -1.57
CA ALA A 339 -8.05 16.09 -0.79
C ALA A 339 -8.60 17.16 0.15
N ASP A 340 -9.48 18.05 -0.34
CA ASP A 340 -10.12 19.07 0.45
C ASP A 340 -11.04 18.46 1.54
N GLU A 341 -11.84 17.45 1.21
CA GLU A 341 -12.66 16.71 2.17
C GLU A 341 -11.80 16.14 3.31
N SER A 342 -10.70 15.47 2.94
CA SER A 342 -9.76 14.91 3.91
C SER A 342 -9.18 15.99 4.83
N LEU A 343 -8.63 17.07 4.29
CA LEU A 343 -8.01 18.12 5.09
C LEU A 343 -9.02 18.80 6.02
N ASN A 344 -10.25 19.03 5.57
CA ASN A 344 -11.32 19.58 6.39
C ASN A 344 -11.70 18.65 7.54
N ALA A 345 -11.73 17.33 7.29
CA ALA A 345 -11.96 16.34 8.33
C ALA A 345 -10.84 16.36 9.38
N LEU A 346 -9.57 16.44 8.96
CA LEU A 346 -8.42 16.53 9.86
C LEU A 346 -8.47 17.78 10.73
N GLU A 347 -8.80 18.95 10.16
CA GLU A 347 -8.91 20.22 10.93
C GLU A 347 -9.97 20.12 12.02
N SER A 348 -11.03 19.36 11.80
CA SER A 348 -12.13 19.17 12.75
C SER A 348 -11.78 18.25 13.93
N LEU A 349 -10.66 17.50 13.85
CA LEU A 349 -10.25 16.58 14.93
C LEU A 349 -9.72 17.32 16.13
N GLY A 350 -10.19 16.96 17.33
CA GLY A 350 -9.70 17.50 18.60
C GLY A 350 -8.48 16.75 19.11
N ILE A 351 -7.44 16.58 18.29
CA ILE A 351 -6.18 15.89 18.63
C ILE A 351 -5.05 16.89 18.91
N ASP A 352 -3.93 16.39 19.41
CA ASP A 352 -2.71 17.20 19.63
C ASP A 352 -2.31 17.98 18.38
N SER A 353 -1.98 19.28 18.54
CA SER A 353 -1.69 20.20 17.42
C SER A 353 -0.47 19.75 16.59
N ARG A 354 0.58 19.25 17.26
CA ARG A 354 1.79 18.77 16.60
C ARG A 354 1.51 17.51 15.79
N ALA A 355 0.68 16.58 16.30
CA ALA A 355 0.24 15.42 15.56
C ALA A 355 -0.59 15.83 14.34
N LYS A 356 -1.50 16.79 14.50
CA LYS A 356 -2.31 17.34 13.41
C LYS A 356 -1.45 17.96 12.31
N GLU A 357 -0.46 18.77 12.66
CA GLU A 357 0.48 19.37 11.70
C GLU A 357 1.29 18.31 10.92
N ASN A 358 1.76 17.25 11.60
CA ASN A 358 2.48 16.17 10.94
C ASN A 358 1.58 15.32 10.04
N LEU A 359 0.35 15.01 10.46
CA LEU A 359 -0.64 14.33 9.61
C LEU A 359 -0.99 15.16 8.38
N LYS A 360 -1.14 16.48 8.55
CA LYS A 360 -1.36 17.41 7.42
C LYS A 360 -0.16 17.44 6.47
N ALA A 361 1.04 17.51 6.99
CA ALA A 361 2.26 17.47 6.18
C ALA A 361 2.40 16.14 5.40
N LEU A 362 2.04 15.01 6.02
CA LEU A 362 1.99 13.72 5.35
C LEU A 362 0.92 13.68 4.27
N ALA A 363 -0.29 14.18 4.54
CA ALA A 363 -1.37 14.26 3.56
C ALA A 363 -0.94 15.05 2.33
N LEU A 364 -0.35 16.23 2.50
CA LEU A 364 0.15 17.04 1.40
C LEU A 364 1.26 16.34 0.59
N LYS A 365 2.15 15.57 1.24
CA LYS A 365 3.15 14.75 0.54
C LYS A 365 2.55 13.62 -0.27
N VAL A 366 1.44 13.07 0.20
CA VAL A 366 0.70 12.00 -0.49
C VAL A 366 -0.02 12.55 -1.72
N ILE A 367 -0.70 13.70 -1.58
CA ILE A 367 -1.48 14.34 -2.64
C ILE A 367 -0.57 14.92 -3.73
N ASN A 368 0.52 15.61 -3.33
CA ASN A 368 1.46 16.29 -4.24
C ASN A 368 2.60 15.38 -4.70
N ARG A 369 2.41 14.09 -4.67
CA ARG A 369 3.43 13.13 -5.11
C ARG A 369 3.71 13.30 -6.60
N GLU A 370 4.99 13.46 -6.94
CA GLU A 370 5.49 13.50 -8.33
C GLU A 370 6.04 12.13 -8.73
N ALA A 371 6.41 11.32 -7.75
CA ALA A 371 6.90 9.93 -7.91
C ALA A 371 6.68 9.10 -6.62
#